data_5f28b03ba0565788aa1be4c196dc8115
#
_entry.id   5f28b03ba0565788aa1be4c196dc8115
#
_cell.length_a   1.000
_cell.length_b   1.000
_cell.length_c   1.000
_cell.angle_alpha   90.00
_cell.angle_beta   90.00
_cell.angle_gamma   90.00
#
_symmetry.space_group_name_H-M   'P 1'
#
loop_
_entity.id
_entity.type
_entity.pdbx_description
1 polymer ?
#
loop_
_entity_poly.entity_id
_entity_poly.type
_entity_poly.pdbx_seq_one_letter_code
_entity_poly.pdbx_strand_id
1 'polypeptide(L)'
;MLALLQNCSMPLARAVRSPPRTHVRPCFTAVAYASISSRANSQSQVLLGLSEKELQQLALDLNQETYRGKQLHHFLYQRKLREIQDFTQLPQGFRNTLEETGWKVGRSPIFQTVTAADGTVKLLLKLEDNRLVETVGIPVMVDKGLTRLTACVSSQVGCPLRCSFCATGKGGFSRNLQRHEIIEQVLAIEEVFKNRVTNVVFMGMGEPMLNLKAVLEAHRCLNKDVQIGQRMITISTVGVPNTIKKLASHKLQSTLAVR
;
A
#
# COMPACT_ATOMS: atom_id res chain seq x y z
N MET A 1 20.91 14.15 -0.77
CA MET A 1 19.69 13.37 -0.60
C MET A 1 19.88 11.99 0.05
N LEU A 2 21.07 11.37 -0.04
CA LEU A 2 21.37 10.06 0.59
C LEU A 2 21.76 10.15 2.09
N ALA A 3 22.13 11.31 2.61
CA ALA A 3 22.67 11.48 3.97
C ALA A 3 21.63 11.38 5.11
N LEU A 4 20.35 11.55 4.85
CA LEU A 4 19.29 11.54 5.88
C LEU A 4 18.83 10.14 6.33
N LEU A 5 19.34 9.08 5.70
CA LEU A 5 18.96 7.69 6.01
C LEU A 5 19.89 7.00 7.03
N GLN A 6 20.93 7.65 7.51
CA GLN A 6 22.01 6.96 8.25
C GLN A 6 21.89 6.91 9.79
N ASN A 7 20.97 7.61 10.43
CA ASN A 7 20.92 7.71 11.90
C ASN A 7 19.63 7.21 12.53
N CYS A 8 19.27 5.94 12.34
CA CYS A 8 18.27 5.29 13.20
C CYS A 8 18.64 3.83 13.45
N SER A 9 19.63 3.62 14.34
CA SER A 9 19.94 2.30 14.90
C SER A 9 18.99 2.05 16.06
N MET A 10 18.06 1.13 15.91
CA MET A 10 17.26 0.59 17.02
C MET A 10 17.93 -0.67 17.60
N PRO A 11 17.88 -0.86 18.94
CA PRO A 11 18.40 -2.08 19.56
C PRO A 11 17.53 -3.30 19.25
N LEU A 12 18.20 -4.42 19.00
CA LEU A 12 17.60 -5.74 18.77
C LEU A 12 16.80 -6.21 19.99
N ALA A 13 15.53 -6.51 19.80
CA ALA A 13 14.68 -7.15 20.81
C ALA A 13 15.13 -8.61 21.02
N ARG A 14 15.37 -8.98 22.29
CA ARG A 14 15.71 -10.33 22.75
C ARG A 14 14.56 -11.29 22.49
N ALA A 15 14.89 -12.46 21.97
CA ALA A 15 13.98 -13.60 21.78
C ALA A 15 13.48 -14.13 23.14
N VAL A 16 12.18 -14.20 23.32
CA VAL A 16 11.51 -14.86 24.43
C VAL A 16 11.25 -16.32 24.06
N ARG A 17 11.73 -17.24 24.91
CA ARG A 17 11.52 -18.69 24.76
C ARG A 17 10.10 -19.08 25.15
N SER A 18 9.47 -19.94 24.35
CA SER A 18 8.15 -20.53 24.60
C SER A 18 8.21 -21.70 25.60
N PRO A 19 7.19 -21.90 26.46
CA PRO A 19 7.09 -23.05 27.37
C PRO A 19 6.52 -24.31 26.67
N PRO A 20 6.70 -25.50 27.26
CA PRO A 20 6.40 -26.81 26.63
C PRO A 20 4.91 -27.15 26.60
N ARG A 21 4.52 -27.90 25.56
CA ARG A 21 3.16 -28.39 25.31
C ARG A 21 2.85 -29.59 26.20
N THR A 22 1.71 -29.56 26.92
CA THR A 22 1.07 -30.69 27.51
C THR A 22 -0.07 -31.24 26.63
N HIS A 23 -0.04 -32.54 26.36
CA HIS A 23 -1.08 -33.26 25.62
C HIS A 23 -2.31 -33.49 26.51
N VAL A 24 -3.48 -33.07 26.03
CA VAL A 24 -4.77 -33.60 26.52
C VAL A 24 -5.62 -33.94 25.29
N ARG A 25 -6.09 -35.21 25.22
CA ARG A 25 -7.05 -35.69 24.21
C ARG A 25 -8.47 -35.42 24.69
N PRO A 26 -9.40 -35.05 23.83
CA PRO A 26 -10.81 -35.37 24.06
C PRO A 26 -11.44 -36.20 22.95
N CYS A 27 -12.46 -36.92 23.41
CA CYS A 27 -13.27 -37.91 22.76
C CYS A 27 -14.31 -37.35 21.78
N PHE A 28 -14.74 -38.21 20.88
CA PHE A 28 -15.62 -38.00 19.71
C PHE A 28 -17.06 -37.59 20.04
N THR A 29 -17.66 -36.75 19.19
CA THR A 29 -18.97 -37.00 18.57
C THR A 29 -19.03 -36.29 17.21
N ALA A 30 -19.29 -37.08 16.16
CA ALA A 30 -19.42 -36.61 14.78
C ALA A 30 -20.83 -36.10 14.53
N VAL A 31 -20.96 -34.88 14.00
CA VAL A 31 -22.14 -34.47 13.25
C VAL A 31 -21.64 -33.96 11.91
N ALA A 32 -22.04 -34.65 10.85
CA ALA A 32 -21.73 -34.33 9.47
C ALA A 32 -22.46 -33.05 9.06
N TYR A 33 -21.69 -32.02 8.71
CA TYR A 33 -22.17 -30.90 7.91
C TYR A 33 -21.36 -30.81 6.63
N ALA A 34 -22.11 -30.69 5.54
CA ALA A 34 -21.64 -30.74 4.17
C ALA A 34 -20.49 -29.72 3.94
N SER A 35 -19.41 -30.21 3.37
CA SER A 35 -18.24 -29.48 2.94
C SER A 35 -18.57 -28.53 1.80
N ILE A 36 -18.71 -27.25 2.09
CA ILE A 36 -18.47 -26.20 1.11
C ILE A 36 -16.97 -25.89 1.20
N SER A 37 -16.23 -26.43 0.24
CA SER A 37 -14.80 -26.19 0.06
C SER A 37 -14.60 -24.74 -0.38
N SER A 38 -14.50 -23.82 0.58
CA SER A 38 -13.91 -22.50 0.35
C SER A 38 -12.45 -22.56 0.77
N ARG A 39 -11.55 -22.66 -0.23
CA ARG A 39 -10.14 -22.29 -0.03
C ARG A 39 -10.12 -20.83 0.41
N ALA A 40 -10.08 -20.58 1.71
CA ALA A 40 -9.83 -19.28 2.28
C ALA A 40 -8.40 -18.87 1.92
N ASN A 41 -8.27 -18.16 0.80
CA ASN A 41 -7.09 -17.37 0.50
C ASN A 41 -7.15 -16.20 1.49
N SER A 42 -6.26 -16.17 2.50
CA SER A 42 -6.20 -15.15 3.56
C SER A 42 -5.66 -13.80 3.05
N GLN A 43 -6.17 -13.33 1.91
CA GLN A 43 -5.99 -11.95 1.50
C GLN A 43 -7.06 -11.11 2.21
N SER A 44 -6.64 -10.17 3.05
CA SER A 44 -7.53 -9.16 3.62
C SER A 44 -8.36 -8.54 2.49
N GLN A 45 -9.69 -8.50 2.68
CA GLN A 45 -10.60 -7.91 1.70
C GLN A 45 -10.50 -6.39 1.83
N VAL A 46 -9.72 -5.76 0.95
CA VAL A 46 -9.39 -4.34 1.00
C VAL A 46 -9.97 -3.62 -0.20
N LEU A 47 -10.71 -2.53 0.09
CA LEU A 47 -11.37 -1.69 -0.94
C LEU A 47 -10.36 -0.83 -1.70
N LEU A 48 -9.34 -0.30 -1.02
CA LEU A 48 -8.32 0.53 -1.64
C LEU A 48 -7.51 -0.26 -2.68
N GLY A 49 -7.33 0.33 -3.84
CA GLY A 49 -6.69 -0.32 -4.99
C GLY A 49 -7.68 -0.98 -5.96
N LEU A 50 -8.95 -1.16 -5.58
CA LEU A 50 -9.98 -1.61 -6.50
C LEU A 50 -10.34 -0.49 -7.48
N SER A 51 -10.51 -0.86 -8.75
CA SER A 51 -11.02 0.05 -9.77
C SER A 51 -12.53 0.27 -9.62
N GLU A 52 -13.04 1.32 -10.26
CA GLU A 52 -14.50 1.59 -10.28
C GLU A 52 -15.31 0.37 -10.71
N LYS A 53 -14.84 -0.37 -11.73
CA LYS A 53 -15.51 -1.59 -12.21
C LYS A 53 -15.51 -2.72 -11.19
N GLU A 54 -14.37 -2.94 -10.50
CA GLU A 54 -14.28 -3.93 -9.43
C GLU A 54 -15.19 -3.58 -8.25
N LEU A 55 -15.31 -2.28 -7.90
CA LEU A 55 -16.21 -1.80 -6.86
C LEU A 55 -17.68 -1.91 -7.27
N GLN A 56 -18.01 -1.70 -8.56
CA GLN A 56 -19.37 -1.92 -9.09
C GLN A 56 -19.74 -3.39 -9.00
N GLN A 57 -18.81 -4.29 -9.35
CA GLN A 57 -19.05 -5.74 -9.23
C GLN A 57 -19.25 -6.14 -7.77
N LEU A 58 -18.40 -5.63 -6.88
CA LEU A 58 -18.56 -5.86 -5.43
C LEU A 58 -19.94 -5.41 -4.92
N ALA A 59 -20.43 -4.26 -5.38
CA ALA A 59 -21.77 -3.80 -5.00
C ALA A 59 -22.85 -4.79 -5.45
N LEU A 60 -22.78 -5.31 -6.68
CA LEU A 60 -23.69 -6.34 -7.19
C LEU A 60 -23.60 -7.64 -6.38
N ASP A 61 -22.39 -8.10 -6.07
CA ASP A 61 -22.14 -9.33 -5.29
C ASP A 61 -22.73 -9.23 -3.87
N LEU A 62 -22.87 -8.01 -3.35
CA LEU A 62 -23.52 -7.70 -2.07
C LEU A 62 -25.00 -7.28 -2.22
N ASN A 63 -25.65 -7.64 -3.33
CA ASN A 63 -27.04 -7.31 -3.63
C ASN A 63 -27.37 -5.80 -3.58
N GLN A 64 -26.43 -4.98 -4.04
CA GLN A 64 -26.60 -3.54 -4.18
C GLN A 64 -26.55 -3.12 -5.65
N GLU A 65 -27.10 -1.94 -5.93
CA GLU A 65 -27.08 -1.36 -7.28
C GLU A 65 -25.67 -0.92 -7.70
N THR A 66 -25.37 -1.01 -8.99
CA THR A 66 -24.03 -0.69 -9.56
C THR A 66 -23.53 0.70 -9.21
N TYR A 67 -24.44 1.69 -9.08
CA TYR A 67 -24.03 3.06 -8.73
C TYR A 67 -23.43 3.17 -7.32
N ARG A 68 -23.71 2.20 -6.43
CA ARG A 68 -23.05 2.12 -5.11
C ARG A 68 -21.55 1.89 -5.23
N GLY A 69 -21.10 1.15 -6.23
CA GLY A 69 -19.68 1.00 -6.56
C GLY A 69 -19.02 2.32 -6.96
N LYS A 70 -19.73 3.19 -7.70
CA LYS A 70 -19.26 4.54 -8.02
C LYS A 70 -19.14 5.41 -6.76
N GLN A 71 -20.10 5.29 -5.84
CA GLN A 71 -20.03 6.01 -4.56
C GLN A 71 -18.84 5.54 -3.73
N LEU A 72 -18.60 4.22 -3.63
CA LEU A 72 -17.41 3.67 -2.97
C LEU A 72 -16.13 4.24 -3.59
N HIS A 73 -16.02 4.24 -4.91
CA HIS A 73 -14.86 4.80 -5.62
C HIS A 73 -14.65 6.27 -5.28
N HIS A 74 -15.71 7.08 -5.26
CA HIS A 74 -15.65 8.49 -4.88
C HIS A 74 -15.14 8.68 -3.44
N PHE A 75 -15.63 7.88 -2.48
CA PHE A 75 -15.19 7.96 -1.08
C PHE A 75 -13.72 7.58 -0.91
N LEU A 76 -13.26 6.56 -1.62
CA LEU A 76 -11.89 6.07 -1.53
C LEU A 76 -10.87 7.06 -2.14
N TYR A 77 -11.15 7.58 -3.34
CA TYR A 77 -10.14 8.30 -4.12
C TYR A 77 -10.33 9.81 -4.17
N GLN A 78 -11.56 10.31 -4.03
CA GLN A 78 -11.84 11.75 -4.04
C GLN A 78 -11.93 12.29 -2.60
N ARG A 79 -12.71 11.63 -1.75
CA ARG A 79 -12.87 12.04 -0.35
C ARG A 79 -11.77 11.47 0.56
N LYS A 80 -11.10 10.39 0.14
CA LYS A 80 -9.97 9.74 0.84
C LYS A 80 -10.29 9.34 2.27
N LEU A 81 -11.52 8.88 2.50
CA LEU A 81 -12.00 8.49 3.82
C LEU A 81 -11.25 7.27 4.34
N ARG A 82 -11.12 7.15 5.66
CA ARG A 82 -10.32 6.10 6.30
C ARG A 82 -11.13 4.89 6.75
N GLU A 83 -12.40 5.11 7.12
CA GLU A 83 -13.27 4.08 7.69
C GLU A 83 -14.54 3.92 6.85
N ILE A 84 -15.09 2.70 6.80
CA ILE A 84 -16.34 2.42 6.07
C ILE A 84 -17.51 3.19 6.68
N GLN A 85 -17.50 3.39 8.00
CA GLN A 85 -18.56 4.10 8.70
C GLN A 85 -18.61 5.60 8.34
N ASP A 86 -17.51 6.17 7.83
CA ASP A 86 -17.47 7.54 7.34
C ASP A 86 -18.18 7.73 5.98
N PHE A 87 -18.56 6.65 5.31
CA PHE A 87 -19.28 6.68 4.03
C PHE A 87 -20.75 7.02 4.22
N THR A 88 -21.03 8.16 4.86
CA THR A 88 -22.36 8.56 5.34
C THR A 88 -23.45 8.63 4.27
N GLN A 89 -23.10 8.80 2.99
CA GLN A 89 -24.05 8.78 1.87
C GLN A 89 -24.45 7.36 1.44
N LEU A 90 -23.78 6.32 1.96
CA LEU A 90 -24.20 4.93 1.77
C LEU A 90 -25.22 4.56 2.87
N PRO A 91 -26.22 3.71 2.53
CA PRO A 91 -27.12 3.15 3.54
C PRO A 91 -26.34 2.46 4.66
N GLN A 92 -26.76 2.63 5.89
CA GLN A 92 -26.12 2.01 7.04
C GLN A 92 -26.06 0.47 6.91
N GLY A 93 -27.13 -0.15 6.43
CA GLY A 93 -27.17 -1.59 6.18
C GLY A 93 -26.04 -2.05 5.23
N PHE A 94 -25.77 -1.28 4.16
CA PHE A 94 -24.69 -1.62 3.23
C PHE A 94 -23.30 -1.46 3.87
N ARG A 95 -23.08 -0.41 4.67
CA ARG A 95 -21.83 -0.23 5.41
C ARG A 95 -21.59 -1.39 6.38
N ASN A 96 -22.62 -1.79 7.14
CA ASN A 96 -22.54 -2.93 8.05
C ASN A 96 -22.26 -4.24 7.30
N THR A 97 -22.92 -4.48 6.15
CA THR A 97 -22.66 -5.66 5.32
C THR A 97 -21.20 -5.72 4.84
N LEU A 98 -20.62 -4.58 4.44
CA LEU A 98 -19.20 -4.53 4.05
C LEU A 98 -18.30 -4.97 5.22
N GLU A 99 -18.51 -4.46 6.43
CA GLU A 99 -17.70 -4.83 7.60
C GLU A 99 -17.94 -6.28 8.05
N GLU A 100 -19.18 -6.73 8.10
CA GLU A 100 -19.56 -8.11 8.45
C GLU A 100 -18.97 -9.14 7.47
N THR A 101 -18.86 -8.77 6.19
CA THR A 101 -18.20 -9.61 5.17
C THR A 101 -16.67 -9.48 5.19
N GLY A 102 -16.10 -8.69 6.11
CA GLY A 102 -14.65 -8.57 6.34
C GLY A 102 -13.94 -7.56 5.44
N TRP A 103 -14.68 -6.70 4.73
CA TRP A 103 -14.09 -5.62 3.96
C TRP A 103 -13.57 -4.50 4.85
N LYS A 104 -12.44 -3.92 4.45
CA LYS A 104 -11.81 -2.75 5.09
C LYS A 104 -11.44 -1.75 4.03
N VAL A 105 -11.30 -0.48 4.42
CA VAL A 105 -10.78 0.56 3.49
C VAL A 105 -9.35 0.27 3.11
N GLY A 106 -8.52 -0.18 4.06
CA GLY A 106 -7.10 -0.50 3.83
C GLY A 106 -6.16 0.66 4.08
N ARG A 107 -6.57 1.60 4.95
CA ARG A 107 -5.72 2.70 5.40
C ARG A 107 -4.84 2.26 6.57
N SER A 108 -3.56 2.62 6.52
CA SER A 108 -2.57 2.29 7.55
C SER A 108 -2.36 3.47 8.51
N PRO A 109 -2.19 3.23 9.82
CA PRO A 109 -1.86 4.29 10.76
C PRO A 109 -0.41 4.77 10.55
N ILE A 110 -0.19 6.07 10.71
CA ILE A 110 1.14 6.67 10.74
C ILE A 110 1.73 6.37 12.11
N PHE A 111 2.79 5.57 12.15
CA PHE A 111 3.50 5.22 13.39
C PHE A 111 4.45 6.33 13.83
N GLN A 112 5.16 6.96 12.87
CA GLN A 112 6.10 8.04 13.15
C GLN A 112 6.19 9.00 11.96
N THR A 113 6.38 10.28 12.27
CA THR A 113 6.64 11.34 11.30
C THR A 113 7.95 12.04 11.66
N VAL A 114 8.82 12.23 10.68
CA VAL A 114 10.07 12.99 10.81
C VAL A 114 10.09 14.05 9.73
N THR A 115 10.27 15.31 10.12
CA THR A 115 10.33 16.45 9.19
C THR A 115 11.75 17.01 9.17
N ALA A 116 12.31 17.18 7.98
CA ALA A 116 13.59 17.80 7.73
C ALA A 116 13.47 19.33 7.57
N ALA A 117 14.58 20.05 7.65
CA ALA A 117 14.60 21.51 7.56
C ALA A 117 14.13 22.05 6.20
N ASP A 118 14.25 21.28 5.12
CA ASP A 118 13.78 21.62 3.77
C ASP A 118 12.27 21.32 3.54
N GLY A 119 11.55 20.92 4.59
CA GLY A 119 10.15 20.55 4.54
C GLY A 119 9.91 19.12 4.05
N THR A 120 10.94 18.33 3.73
CA THR A 120 10.80 16.90 3.42
C THR A 120 10.29 16.16 4.65
N VAL A 121 9.26 15.33 4.46
CA VAL A 121 8.64 14.55 5.53
C VAL A 121 8.78 13.07 5.25
N LYS A 122 9.38 12.33 6.20
CA LYS A 122 9.40 10.87 6.20
C LYS A 122 8.32 10.33 7.13
N LEU A 123 7.50 9.42 6.63
CA LEU A 123 6.49 8.71 7.39
C LEU A 123 6.88 7.24 7.54
N LEU A 124 6.64 6.70 8.72
CA LEU A 124 6.61 5.27 8.98
C LEU A 124 5.14 4.84 9.08
N LEU A 125 4.69 4.02 8.15
CA LEU A 125 3.35 3.46 8.16
C LEU A 125 3.39 2.08 8.80
N LYS A 126 2.46 1.80 9.71
CA LYS A 126 2.30 0.49 10.33
C LYS A 126 1.31 -0.33 9.54
N LEU A 127 1.78 -1.44 8.97
CA LEU A 127 0.96 -2.38 8.20
C LEU A 127 0.16 -3.31 9.12
N GLU A 128 -0.82 -4.03 8.57
CA GLU A 128 -1.68 -4.96 9.35
C GLU A 128 -0.89 -6.08 10.04
N ASP A 129 0.21 -6.53 9.45
CA ASP A 129 1.12 -7.52 10.03
C ASP A 129 2.13 -6.93 11.03
N ASN A 130 1.89 -5.70 11.52
CA ASN A 130 2.74 -4.94 12.43
C ASN A 130 4.12 -4.56 11.89
N ARG A 131 4.39 -4.73 10.60
CA ARG A 131 5.61 -4.28 9.96
C ARG A 131 5.53 -2.80 9.64
N LEU A 132 6.69 -2.17 9.54
CA LEU A 132 6.81 -0.75 9.21
C LEU A 132 7.33 -0.60 7.80
N VAL A 133 6.75 0.35 7.07
CA VAL A 133 7.22 0.76 5.76
C VAL A 133 7.45 2.26 5.73
N GLU A 134 8.55 2.67 5.09
CA GLU A 134 8.89 4.08 4.94
C GLU A 134 8.32 4.65 3.65
N THR A 135 7.80 5.88 3.73
CA THR A 135 7.47 6.70 2.58
C THR A 135 7.92 8.14 2.83
N VAL A 136 8.27 8.88 1.78
CA VAL A 136 8.80 10.23 1.92
C VAL A 136 8.05 11.20 1.01
N GLY A 137 7.53 12.27 1.59
CA GLY A 137 6.98 13.40 0.88
C GLY A 137 8.03 14.48 0.67
N ILE A 138 8.30 14.83 -0.58
CA ILE A 138 9.33 15.80 -0.96
C ILE A 138 8.62 17.00 -1.61
N PRO A 139 8.48 18.12 -0.88
CA PRO A 139 7.90 19.33 -1.42
C PRO A 139 8.91 20.12 -2.25
N VAL A 140 8.45 20.74 -3.31
CA VAL A 140 9.20 21.80 -4.02
C VAL A 140 8.44 23.10 -3.84
N MET A 141 9.05 24.03 -3.12
CA MET A 141 8.50 25.34 -2.84
C MET A 141 9.08 26.35 -3.82
N VAL A 142 8.22 27.22 -4.35
CA VAL A 142 8.60 28.40 -5.13
C VAL A 142 7.87 29.59 -4.53
N ASP A 143 8.29 30.83 -4.82
CA ASP A 143 7.81 32.08 -4.20
C ASP A 143 6.30 32.26 -4.04
N LYS A 144 5.51 31.47 -4.77
CA LYS A 144 4.02 31.46 -4.73
C LYS A 144 3.43 30.25 -3.97
N GLY A 145 4.24 29.48 -3.23
CA GLY A 145 3.80 28.33 -2.45
C GLY A 145 4.23 26.97 -3.01
N LEU A 146 3.61 25.90 -2.54
CA LEU A 146 3.93 24.52 -2.94
C LEU A 146 3.56 24.29 -4.41
N THR A 147 4.56 24.07 -5.26
CA THR A 147 4.36 23.84 -6.72
C THR A 147 4.36 22.37 -7.10
N ARG A 148 5.11 21.54 -6.36
CA ARG A 148 5.20 20.09 -6.62
C ARG A 148 5.36 19.33 -5.31
N LEU A 149 4.58 18.29 -5.14
CA LEU A 149 4.72 17.33 -4.05
C LEU A 149 5.01 15.96 -4.65
N THR A 150 6.20 15.42 -4.36
CA THR A 150 6.62 14.10 -4.82
C THR A 150 6.49 13.10 -3.67
N ALA A 151 5.77 12.00 -3.88
CA ALA A 151 5.76 10.87 -2.97
C ALA A 151 6.80 9.82 -3.42
N CYS A 152 7.77 9.56 -2.56
CA CYS A 152 8.72 8.46 -2.71
C CYS A 152 8.16 7.24 -1.98
N VAL A 153 7.74 6.22 -2.75
CA VAL A 153 7.02 5.06 -2.24
C VAL A 153 7.87 3.81 -2.25
N SER A 154 7.63 2.97 -1.26
CA SER A 154 8.21 1.63 -1.11
C SER A 154 7.39 0.60 -1.88
N SER A 155 8.06 -0.45 -2.35
CA SER A 155 7.45 -1.58 -3.06
C SER A 155 7.54 -2.91 -2.28
N GLN A 156 8.39 -2.97 -1.27
CA GLN A 156 8.62 -4.15 -0.43
C GLN A 156 8.85 -3.73 1.03
N VAL A 157 8.66 -4.65 1.95
CA VAL A 157 9.16 -4.52 3.32
C VAL A 157 10.57 -5.08 3.35
N GLY A 158 11.56 -4.19 3.40
CA GLY A 158 12.97 -4.54 3.19
C GLY A 158 13.33 -4.74 1.72
N CYS A 159 14.50 -5.29 1.42
CA CYS A 159 14.96 -5.56 0.06
C CYS A 159 15.89 -6.78 0.02
N PRO A 160 15.69 -7.75 -0.90
CA PRO A 160 16.52 -8.93 -0.98
C PRO A 160 17.90 -8.68 -1.64
N LEU A 161 18.06 -7.56 -2.34
CA LEU A 161 19.26 -7.32 -3.17
C LEU A 161 20.50 -6.89 -2.39
N ARG A 162 20.33 -6.39 -1.16
CA ARG A 162 21.43 -6.04 -0.23
C ARG A 162 22.54 -5.17 -0.84
N CYS A 163 22.18 -4.18 -1.66
CA CYS A 163 23.14 -3.24 -2.22
C CYS A 163 23.96 -2.57 -1.11
N SER A 164 25.29 -2.51 -1.27
CA SER A 164 26.23 -2.07 -0.23
C SER A 164 25.99 -0.64 0.27
N PHE A 165 25.50 0.23 -0.59
CA PHE A 165 25.20 1.64 -0.32
C PHE A 165 23.79 1.90 0.21
N CYS A 166 22.92 0.88 0.23
CA CYS A 166 21.49 1.04 0.53
C CYS A 166 21.18 0.65 1.97
N ALA A 167 20.61 1.59 2.75
CA ALA A 167 20.20 1.35 4.13
C ALA A 167 19.16 0.23 4.27
N THR A 168 18.18 0.19 3.35
CA THR A 168 17.15 -0.86 3.32
C THR A 168 17.73 -2.27 3.16
N GLY A 169 18.79 -2.40 2.35
CA GLY A 169 19.42 -3.69 2.11
C GLY A 169 20.05 -4.31 3.36
N LYS A 170 20.44 -3.50 4.34
CA LYS A 170 20.99 -3.96 5.63
C LYS A 170 19.92 -4.59 6.54
N GLY A 171 18.65 -4.16 6.42
CA GLY A 171 17.52 -4.65 7.21
C GLY A 171 16.96 -6.00 6.73
N GLY A 172 17.42 -6.53 5.61
CA GLY A 172 16.92 -7.76 5.01
C GLY A 172 15.62 -7.58 4.25
N PHE A 173 15.01 -8.70 3.86
CA PHE A 173 13.74 -8.76 3.12
C PHE A 173 12.70 -9.54 3.91
N SER A 174 11.51 -9.04 3.93
CA SER A 174 10.39 -9.70 4.58
C SER A 174 9.34 -10.18 3.59
N ARG A 175 8.72 -9.26 2.85
CA ARG A 175 7.68 -9.56 1.85
C ARG A 175 7.50 -8.42 0.85
N ASN A 176 6.83 -8.76 -0.23
CA ASN A 176 6.31 -7.76 -1.16
C ASN A 176 5.14 -6.99 -0.54
N LEU A 177 5.02 -5.71 -0.88
CA LEU A 177 3.83 -4.91 -0.57
C LEU A 177 2.70 -5.28 -1.53
N GLN A 178 1.47 -5.23 -1.02
CA GLN A 178 0.26 -5.34 -1.81
C GLN A 178 -0.05 -3.99 -2.49
N ARG A 179 -0.91 -4.01 -3.54
CA ARG A 179 -1.27 -2.79 -4.28
C ARG A 179 -1.82 -1.68 -3.39
N HIS A 180 -2.69 -2.00 -2.44
CA HIS A 180 -3.28 -1.02 -1.54
C HIS A 180 -2.25 -0.40 -0.60
N GLU A 181 -1.27 -1.18 -0.11
CA GLU A 181 -0.21 -0.69 0.75
C GLU A 181 0.73 0.29 0.01
N ILE A 182 0.87 0.14 -1.31
CA ILE A 182 1.63 1.09 -2.14
C ILE A 182 0.83 2.38 -2.33
N ILE A 183 -0.46 2.28 -2.63
CA ILE A 183 -1.34 3.44 -2.85
C ILE A 183 -1.51 4.24 -1.57
N GLU A 184 -1.67 3.55 -0.43
CA GLU A 184 -1.82 4.17 0.89
C GLU A 184 -0.67 5.13 1.21
N GLN A 185 0.55 4.81 0.82
CA GLN A 185 1.70 5.68 1.03
C GLN A 185 1.51 7.06 0.39
N VAL A 186 0.94 7.10 -0.82
CA VAL A 186 0.63 8.34 -1.52
C VAL A 186 -0.46 9.12 -0.78
N LEU A 187 -1.54 8.44 -0.38
CA LEU A 187 -2.65 9.07 0.34
C LEU A 187 -2.22 9.59 1.72
N ALA A 188 -1.33 8.88 2.42
CA ALA A 188 -0.78 9.33 3.70
C ALA A 188 0.07 10.61 3.55
N ILE A 189 0.87 10.71 2.48
CA ILE A 189 1.61 11.94 2.18
C ILE A 189 0.65 13.10 1.89
N GLU A 190 -0.39 12.89 1.09
CA GLU A 190 -1.39 13.93 0.82
C GLU A 190 -2.11 14.41 2.08
N GLU A 191 -2.38 13.48 2.99
CA GLU A 191 -3.03 13.79 4.26
C GLU A 191 -2.15 14.67 5.16
N VAL A 192 -0.85 14.36 5.27
CA VAL A 192 0.09 15.12 6.09
C VAL A 192 0.35 16.51 5.51
N PHE A 193 0.55 16.62 4.21
CA PHE A 193 0.82 17.90 3.55
C PHE A 193 -0.44 18.73 3.29
N LYS A 194 -1.64 18.15 3.44
CA LYS A 194 -2.92 18.76 3.03
C LYS A 194 -2.91 19.26 1.59
N ASN A 195 -2.09 18.65 0.76
CA ASN A 195 -1.89 18.98 -0.64
C ASN A 195 -1.83 17.71 -1.48
N ARG A 196 -2.25 17.85 -2.74
CA ARG A 196 -2.25 16.76 -3.70
C ARG A 196 -0.82 16.37 -4.08
N VAL A 197 -0.52 15.07 -4.09
CA VAL A 197 0.70 14.54 -4.69
C VAL A 197 0.63 14.68 -6.20
N THR A 198 1.65 15.31 -6.78
CA THR A 198 1.76 15.53 -8.22
C THR A 198 2.65 14.51 -8.92
N ASN A 199 3.63 13.96 -8.19
CA ASN A 199 4.64 13.04 -8.71
C ASN A 199 4.81 11.84 -7.77
N VAL A 200 5.04 10.66 -8.34
CA VAL A 200 5.35 9.45 -7.57
C VAL A 200 6.65 8.84 -8.06
N VAL A 201 7.54 8.47 -7.15
CA VAL A 201 8.78 7.77 -7.49
C VAL A 201 8.88 6.48 -6.66
N PHE A 202 9.05 5.35 -7.32
CA PHE A 202 9.28 4.05 -6.69
C PHE A 202 10.77 3.94 -6.34
N MET A 203 11.18 4.69 -5.32
CA MET A 203 12.57 4.79 -4.85
C MET A 203 12.71 4.63 -3.33
N GLY A 204 11.66 4.13 -2.68
CA GLY A 204 11.67 3.78 -1.25
C GLY A 204 12.29 2.41 -0.99
N MET A 205 11.70 1.65 -0.06
CA MET A 205 12.17 0.31 0.29
C MET A 205 11.78 -0.69 -0.80
N GLY A 206 12.75 -1.56 -1.17
CA GLY A 206 12.53 -2.66 -2.10
C GLY A 206 12.94 -2.39 -3.54
N GLU A 207 12.93 -3.45 -4.35
CA GLU A 207 13.14 -3.43 -5.79
C GLU A 207 11.78 -3.58 -6.49
N PRO A 208 11.27 -2.54 -7.18
CA PRO A 208 9.95 -2.60 -7.82
C PRO A 208 9.79 -3.73 -8.83
N MET A 209 10.88 -4.10 -9.53
CA MET A 209 10.86 -5.16 -10.53
C MET A 209 10.69 -6.55 -9.91
N LEU A 210 11.01 -6.75 -8.63
CA LEU A 210 10.76 -7.99 -7.90
C LEU A 210 9.32 -8.07 -7.36
N ASN A 211 8.56 -6.96 -7.41
CA ASN A 211 7.13 -6.89 -7.08
C ASN A 211 6.31 -6.33 -8.24
N LEU A 212 6.66 -6.69 -9.47
CA LEU A 212 6.14 -6.04 -10.68
C LEU A 212 4.61 -6.04 -10.76
N LYS A 213 3.94 -7.14 -10.34
CA LYS A 213 2.47 -7.24 -10.39
C LYS A 213 1.81 -6.13 -9.55
N ALA A 214 2.14 -6.05 -8.27
CA ALA A 214 1.54 -5.06 -7.38
C ALA A 214 1.93 -3.62 -7.77
N VAL A 215 3.15 -3.41 -8.27
CA VAL A 215 3.62 -2.11 -8.79
C VAL A 215 2.79 -1.68 -10.00
N LEU A 216 2.50 -2.56 -10.95
CA LEU A 216 1.66 -2.27 -12.12
C LEU A 216 0.20 -2.00 -11.74
N GLU A 217 -0.35 -2.78 -10.81
CA GLU A 217 -1.70 -2.56 -10.29
C GLU A 217 -1.80 -1.21 -9.55
N ALA A 218 -0.83 -0.89 -8.71
CA ALA A 218 -0.75 0.41 -8.02
C ALA A 218 -0.56 1.56 -9.02
N HIS A 219 0.35 1.41 -10.01
CA HIS A 219 0.55 2.39 -11.07
C HIS A 219 -0.75 2.71 -11.82
N ARG A 220 -1.52 1.66 -12.20
CA ARG A 220 -2.82 1.85 -12.86
C ARG A 220 -3.78 2.66 -11.99
N CYS A 221 -3.89 2.32 -10.70
CA CYS A 221 -4.75 3.02 -9.76
C CYS A 221 -4.29 4.46 -9.53
N LEU A 222 -2.99 4.70 -9.31
CA LEU A 222 -2.42 6.05 -9.17
C LEU A 222 -2.71 6.92 -10.41
N ASN A 223 -2.65 6.33 -11.61
CA ASN A 223 -2.95 7.08 -12.83
C ASN A 223 -4.44 7.29 -13.05
N LYS A 224 -5.29 6.25 -12.94
CA LYS A 224 -6.71 6.32 -13.32
C LYS A 224 -7.60 6.83 -12.19
N ASP A 225 -7.37 6.36 -10.98
CA ASP A 225 -8.28 6.58 -9.86
C ASP A 225 -7.80 7.77 -8.99
N VAL A 226 -6.50 7.87 -8.69
CA VAL A 226 -5.88 9.03 -8.01
C VAL A 226 -5.56 10.18 -8.97
N GLN A 227 -5.60 9.92 -10.29
CA GLN A 227 -5.40 10.90 -11.36
C GLN A 227 -4.00 11.55 -11.41
N ILE A 228 -2.95 10.80 -11.11
CA ILE A 228 -1.56 11.23 -11.31
C ILE A 228 -1.15 10.86 -12.74
N GLY A 229 -0.68 11.83 -13.51
CA GLY A 229 -0.27 11.60 -14.91
C GLY A 229 0.84 10.55 -15.02
N GLN A 230 0.78 9.63 -16.00
CA GLN A 230 1.78 8.57 -16.13
C GLN A 230 3.21 9.10 -16.20
N ARG A 231 3.45 10.20 -16.92
CA ARG A 231 4.77 10.84 -17.01
C ARG A 231 5.30 11.38 -15.68
N MET A 232 4.41 11.55 -14.69
CA MET A 232 4.77 11.98 -13.35
C MET A 232 5.06 10.79 -12.41
N ILE A 233 5.01 9.56 -12.94
CA ILE A 233 5.33 8.34 -12.19
C ILE A 233 6.68 7.81 -12.71
N THR A 234 7.65 7.64 -11.82
CA THR A 234 8.97 7.08 -12.12
C THR A 234 9.12 5.74 -11.42
N ILE A 235 9.47 4.70 -12.18
CA ILE A 235 9.80 3.38 -11.63
C ILE A 235 11.32 3.24 -11.68
N SER A 236 11.95 3.07 -10.51
CA SER A 236 13.40 2.85 -10.43
C SER A 236 13.73 1.39 -10.27
N THR A 237 14.82 0.93 -10.87
CA THR A 237 15.29 -0.46 -10.77
C THR A 237 16.82 -0.55 -10.86
N VAL A 238 17.38 -1.56 -10.23
CA VAL A 238 18.81 -1.94 -10.43
C VAL A 238 19.06 -2.65 -11.76
N GLY A 239 17.99 -2.96 -12.51
CA GLY A 239 18.13 -3.56 -13.83
C GLY A 239 17.90 -5.08 -13.87
N VAL A 240 16.78 -5.57 -13.34
CA VAL A 240 16.40 -7.00 -13.43
C VAL A 240 15.96 -7.34 -14.87
N PRO A 241 16.76 -8.05 -15.70
CA PRO A 241 16.61 -8.05 -17.17
C PRO A 241 15.24 -8.55 -17.65
N ASN A 242 14.78 -9.68 -17.16
CA ASN A 242 13.54 -10.31 -17.62
C ASN A 242 12.30 -9.50 -17.24
N THR A 243 12.35 -8.75 -16.15
CA THR A 243 11.22 -7.92 -15.69
C THR A 243 11.15 -6.59 -16.42
N ILE A 244 12.28 -6.05 -16.88
CA ILE A 244 12.30 -4.86 -17.76
C ILE A 244 11.56 -5.17 -19.07
N LYS A 245 11.79 -6.33 -19.69
CA LYS A 245 11.06 -6.76 -20.90
C LYS A 245 9.56 -6.88 -20.64
N LYS A 246 9.17 -7.45 -19.48
CA LYS A 246 7.77 -7.51 -19.06
C LYS A 246 7.17 -6.12 -18.85
N LEU A 247 7.89 -5.21 -18.18
CA LEU A 247 7.44 -3.82 -18.02
C LEU A 247 7.22 -3.14 -19.37
N ALA A 248 8.16 -3.30 -20.30
CA ALA A 248 8.08 -2.70 -21.66
C ALA A 248 6.84 -3.17 -22.42
N SER A 249 6.39 -4.42 -22.25
CA SER A 249 5.18 -4.94 -22.90
C SER A 249 3.89 -4.21 -22.49
N HIS A 250 3.87 -3.55 -21.33
CA HIS A 250 2.74 -2.75 -20.87
C HIS A 250 2.65 -1.36 -21.50
N LYS A 251 3.64 -0.94 -22.30
CA LYS A 251 3.66 0.33 -23.06
C LYS A 251 3.30 1.55 -22.20
N LEU A 252 3.82 1.61 -20.97
CA LEU A 252 3.59 2.74 -20.07
C LEU A 252 4.30 3.99 -20.56
N GLN A 253 3.71 5.16 -20.28
CA GLN A 253 4.33 6.47 -20.53
C GLN A 253 5.19 6.97 -19.36
N SER A 254 5.35 6.13 -18.34
CA SER A 254 6.12 6.42 -17.14
C SER A 254 7.61 6.33 -17.38
N THR A 255 8.39 7.09 -16.60
CA THR A 255 9.84 7.07 -16.68
C THR A 255 10.38 5.79 -16.02
N LEU A 256 11.25 5.07 -16.70
CA LEU A 256 12.06 4.00 -16.12
C LEU A 256 13.45 4.57 -15.78
N ALA A 257 13.83 4.53 -14.51
CA ALA A 257 15.16 4.92 -14.05
C ALA A 257 15.97 3.67 -13.69
N VAL A 258 17.04 3.42 -14.41
CA VAL A 258 17.98 2.32 -14.10
C VAL A 258 19.16 2.90 -13.31
N ARG A 259 19.49 2.32 -12.15
CA ARG A 259 20.52 2.81 -11.23
C ARG A 259 21.42 1.68 -10.74
#